data_3b19d8dc184a699e033eda3d36a9dd97
#
_entry.id   3b19d8dc184a699e033eda3d36a9dd97
#
_cell.length_a   1.000
_cell.length_b   1.000
_cell.length_c   1.000
_cell.angle_alpha   90.00
_cell.angle_beta   90.00
_cell.angle_gamma   90.00
#
_symmetry.space_group_name_H-M   'P 1'
#
loop_
_entity.id
_entity.type
_entity.pdbx_description
1 polymer ?
#
loop_
_entity_poly.entity_id
_entity_poly.type
_entity_poly.pdbx_seq_one_letter_code
_entity_poly.pdbx_strand_id
1 'polypeptide(L)'
;SDSSIQEVVIMSGAQLGKTEALLNVIGYHIDNDPSPILVLQPTLEMAQAFSKDRVAAGLLNSTPCLKEKVRDPRARDSGNTTLHKIFPGGAISIVGANSPSGLASRPIRVVLCDEVDRYPASAGSEGDPIQLARKRSATFWNRKIILVSTPTNKDASRIEEAFERSDQRRYY
;
A
#
# COMPACT_ATOMS: atom_id res chain seq x y z
N SER A 1 13.24 5.72 -9.57
CA SER A 1 12.55 4.45 -9.86
C SER A 1 12.37 4.31 -11.38
N ASP A 2 12.56 3.11 -11.92
CA ASP A 2 12.33 2.85 -13.34
C ASP A 2 10.82 2.99 -13.65
N SER A 3 10.46 3.94 -14.51
CA SER A 3 9.06 4.22 -14.87
C SER A 3 8.45 3.16 -15.78
N SER A 4 9.24 2.32 -16.42
CA SER A 4 8.78 1.22 -17.26
C SER A 4 8.15 0.08 -16.44
N ILE A 5 8.61 -0.11 -15.21
CA ILE A 5 8.08 -1.14 -14.30
C ILE A 5 6.87 -0.55 -13.55
N GLN A 6 5.68 -0.99 -13.89
CA GLN A 6 4.44 -0.54 -13.27
C GLN A 6 3.96 -1.43 -12.12
N GLU A 7 4.26 -2.72 -12.16
CA GLU A 7 3.85 -3.67 -11.11
C GLU A 7 5.04 -4.47 -10.59
N VAL A 8 5.09 -4.67 -9.28
CA VAL A 8 6.09 -5.50 -8.59
C VAL A 8 5.34 -6.47 -7.68
N VAL A 9 5.69 -7.74 -7.77
CA VAL A 9 5.10 -8.81 -6.96
C VAL A 9 6.19 -9.40 -6.07
N ILE A 10 6.00 -9.37 -4.77
CA ILE A 10 6.92 -9.93 -3.77
C ILE A 10 6.25 -11.10 -3.07
N MET A 11 6.58 -12.30 -3.49
CA MET A 11 6.14 -13.54 -2.86
C MET A 11 7.28 -14.08 -2.01
N SER A 12 7.08 -14.20 -0.71
CA SER A 12 8.10 -14.73 0.20
C SER A 12 7.50 -15.35 1.45
N GLY A 13 8.30 -16.11 2.19
CA GLY A 13 7.91 -16.66 3.48
C GLY A 13 7.52 -15.61 4.52
N ALA A 14 6.99 -16.06 5.65
CA ALA A 14 6.66 -15.18 6.77
C ALA A 14 7.91 -14.50 7.33
N GLN A 15 7.75 -13.27 7.85
CA GLN A 15 8.80 -12.51 8.58
C GLN A 15 10.10 -12.22 7.81
N LEU A 16 10.08 -12.23 6.48
CA LEU A 16 11.22 -11.91 5.62
C LEU A 16 11.27 -10.44 5.16
N GLY A 17 10.69 -9.51 5.92
CA GLY A 17 10.84 -8.08 5.66
C GLY A 17 9.93 -7.51 4.58
N LYS A 18 8.89 -8.21 4.12
CA LYS A 18 7.92 -7.71 3.11
C LYS A 18 7.35 -6.34 3.47
N THR A 19 6.90 -6.19 4.70
CA THR A 19 6.33 -4.93 5.21
C THR A 19 7.37 -3.81 5.24
N GLU A 20 8.64 -4.10 5.54
CA GLU A 20 9.73 -3.12 5.48
C GLU A 20 9.96 -2.59 4.06
N ALA A 21 9.83 -3.45 3.05
CA ALA A 21 9.90 -3.02 1.66
C ALA A 21 8.79 -2.00 1.34
N LEU A 22 7.56 -2.23 1.81
CA LEU A 22 6.45 -1.27 1.64
C LEU A 22 6.71 0.04 2.40
N LEU A 23 7.24 -0.01 3.62
CA LEU A 23 7.57 1.18 4.40
C LEU A 23 8.66 2.02 3.72
N ASN A 24 9.67 1.39 3.13
CA ASN A 24 10.71 2.07 2.35
C ASN A 24 10.11 2.78 1.12
N VAL A 25 9.17 2.16 0.43
CA VAL A 25 8.46 2.78 -0.70
C VAL A 25 7.63 3.99 -0.21
N ILE A 26 6.94 3.87 0.92
CA ILE A 26 6.20 4.98 1.52
C ILE A 26 7.16 6.14 1.84
N GLY A 27 8.28 5.87 2.53
CA GLY A 27 9.27 6.88 2.86
C GLY A 27 9.84 7.59 1.63
N TYR A 28 10.17 6.82 0.58
CA TYR A 28 10.65 7.37 -0.69
C TYR A 28 9.63 8.33 -1.33
N HIS A 29 8.35 7.96 -1.35
CA HIS A 29 7.29 8.79 -1.94
C HIS A 29 6.80 9.93 -1.03
N ILE A 30 7.22 9.98 0.22
CA ILE A 30 7.05 11.18 1.06
C ILE A 30 8.17 12.18 0.80
N ASP A 31 9.41 11.70 0.67
CA ASP A 31 10.62 12.53 0.70
C ASP A 31 11.12 12.92 -0.68
N ASN A 32 11.25 11.95 -1.59
CA ASN A 32 11.94 12.13 -2.87
C ASN A 32 11.01 12.32 -4.08
N ASP A 33 9.84 11.66 -4.08
CA ASP A 33 8.91 11.67 -5.22
C ASP A 33 7.47 11.74 -4.71
N PRO A 34 7.06 12.89 -4.11
CA PRO A 34 5.76 13.04 -3.46
C PRO A 34 4.60 12.62 -4.36
N SER A 35 3.74 11.74 -3.81
CA SER A 35 2.70 11.09 -4.60
C SER A 35 1.50 10.70 -3.73
N PRO A 36 0.28 10.63 -4.29
CA PRO A 36 -0.83 10.01 -3.61
C PRO A 36 -0.63 8.49 -3.51
N ILE A 37 -0.64 7.97 -2.28
CA ILE A 37 -0.38 6.57 -1.93
C ILE A 37 -1.64 5.95 -1.35
N LEU A 38 -1.99 4.76 -1.80
CA LEU A 38 -3.02 3.90 -1.22
C LEU A 38 -2.37 2.64 -0.67
N VAL A 39 -2.58 2.37 0.61
CA VAL A 39 -2.14 1.13 1.25
C VAL A 39 -3.38 0.29 1.57
N LEU A 40 -3.42 -0.93 1.06
CA LEU A 40 -4.44 -1.91 1.37
C LEU A 40 -3.92 -2.90 2.39
N GLN A 41 -4.72 -3.12 3.44
CA GLN A 41 -4.56 -4.17 4.43
C GLN A 41 -5.77 -5.11 4.37
N PRO A 42 -5.68 -6.36 4.83
CA PRO A 42 -6.80 -7.31 4.76
C PRO A 42 -8.08 -6.81 5.41
N THR A 43 -7.98 -6.18 6.58
CA THR A 43 -9.11 -5.65 7.34
C THR A 43 -8.88 -4.22 7.82
N LEU A 44 -9.94 -3.57 8.30
CA LEU A 44 -9.85 -2.22 8.88
C LEU A 44 -8.99 -2.20 10.14
N GLU A 45 -9.10 -3.22 10.99
CA GLU A 45 -8.31 -3.36 12.21
C GLU A 45 -6.82 -3.47 11.88
N MET A 46 -6.46 -4.28 10.89
CA MET A 46 -5.08 -4.38 10.41
C MET A 46 -4.59 -3.08 9.79
N ALA A 47 -5.45 -2.35 9.07
CA ALA A 47 -5.12 -1.03 8.52
C ALA A 47 -4.81 -0.02 9.64
N GLN A 48 -5.59 -0.02 10.73
CA GLN A 48 -5.35 0.83 11.90
C GLN A 48 -4.06 0.47 12.64
N ALA A 49 -3.80 -0.82 12.86
CA ALA A 49 -2.57 -1.31 13.48
C ALA A 49 -1.35 -0.94 12.62
N PHE A 50 -1.38 -1.24 11.33
CA PHE A 50 -0.32 -0.86 10.38
C PHE A 50 -0.03 0.65 10.42
N SER A 51 -1.07 1.47 10.43
CA SER A 51 -0.92 2.93 10.49
C SER A 51 -0.26 3.41 11.76
N LYS A 52 -0.64 2.86 12.91
CA LYS A 52 -0.12 3.29 14.22
C LYS A 52 1.28 2.76 14.48
N ASP A 53 1.46 1.46 14.29
CA ASP A 53 2.66 0.76 14.76
C ASP A 53 3.78 0.80 13.71
N ARG A 54 3.44 0.64 12.43
CA ARG A 54 4.44 0.57 11.36
C ARG A 54 4.68 1.94 10.72
N VAL A 55 3.64 2.66 10.32
CA VAL A 55 3.82 3.95 9.64
C VAL A 55 4.16 5.05 10.64
N ALA A 56 3.33 5.28 11.67
CA ALA A 56 3.56 6.39 12.59
C ALA A 56 4.74 6.13 13.52
N ALA A 57 4.75 5.03 14.26
CA ALA A 57 5.80 4.74 15.22
C ALA A 57 7.09 4.25 14.53
N GLY A 58 6.98 3.28 13.62
CA GLY A 58 8.13 2.64 13.00
C GLY A 58 8.81 3.48 11.92
N LEU A 59 8.07 4.21 11.10
CA LEU A 59 8.64 4.99 9.98
C LEU A 59 8.75 6.49 10.31
N LEU A 60 7.63 7.16 10.56
CA LEU A 60 7.61 8.63 10.66
C LEU A 60 8.34 9.13 11.90
N ASN A 61 8.11 8.53 13.07
CA ASN A 61 8.74 8.98 14.31
C ASN A 61 10.25 8.64 14.39
N SER A 62 10.67 7.60 13.71
CA SER A 62 12.09 7.17 13.67
C SER A 62 12.92 7.91 12.61
N THR A 63 12.27 8.60 11.67
CA THR A 63 12.94 9.26 10.54
C THR A 63 12.65 10.77 10.56
N PRO A 64 13.58 11.61 11.07
CA PRO A 64 13.35 13.04 11.29
C PRO A 64 12.81 13.79 10.06
N CYS A 65 13.39 13.59 8.89
CA CYS A 65 12.96 14.26 7.66
C CYS A 65 11.51 13.92 7.26
N LEU A 66 11.05 12.70 7.52
CA LEU A 66 9.67 12.32 7.26
C LEU A 66 8.72 12.88 8.30
N LYS A 67 9.15 12.91 9.57
CA LYS A 67 8.38 13.48 10.68
C LYS A 67 8.07 14.96 10.47
N GLU A 68 9.01 15.71 9.95
CA GLU A 68 8.84 17.14 9.63
C GLU A 68 7.81 17.37 8.51
N LYS A 69 7.76 16.46 7.53
CA LYS A 69 6.85 16.57 6.38
C LYS A 69 5.42 16.12 6.70
N VAL A 70 5.25 15.13 7.58
CA VAL A 70 3.95 14.56 7.94
C VAL A 70 3.55 15.05 9.33
N ARG A 71 2.65 16.03 9.40
CA ARG A 71 2.19 16.59 10.67
C ARG A 71 1.50 15.54 11.57
N ASP A 72 1.71 15.68 12.88
CA ASP A 72 1.01 14.85 13.86
C ASP A 72 -0.52 15.01 13.69
N PRO A 73 -1.32 13.93 13.69
CA PRO A 73 -2.77 14.01 13.66
C PRO A 73 -3.40 14.83 14.81
N ARG A 74 -2.68 14.95 15.93
CA ARG A 74 -3.10 15.76 17.09
C ARG A 74 -2.81 17.24 16.94
N ALA A 75 -1.99 17.63 15.97
CA ALA A 75 -1.70 19.04 15.73
C ALA A 75 -2.96 19.75 15.20
N ARG A 76 -3.20 20.96 15.70
CA ARG A 76 -4.33 21.79 15.27
C ARG A 76 -4.25 22.01 13.77
N ASP A 77 -5.36 21.82 13.06
CA ASP A 77 -5.49 21.98 11.61
C ASP A 77 -4.57 21.08 10.75
N SER A 78 -4.14 19.92 11.28
CA SER A 78 -3.28 19.00 10.53
C SER A 78 -3.98 18.37 9.33
N GLY A 79 -5.31 18.22 9.35
CA GLY A 79 -6.08 17.45 8.36
C GLY A 79 -5.78 15.94 8.38
N ASN A 80 -4.92 15.50 9.29
CA ASN A 80 -4.49 14.12 9.39
C ASN A 80 -5.36 13.30 10.33
N THR A 81 -5.57 12.04 9.97
CA THR A 81 -6.26 11.05 10.81
C THR A 81 -5.38 9.81 10.97
N THR A 82 -5.86 8.83 11.72
CA THR A 82 -5.17 7.54 11.82
C THR A 82 -4.95 6.90 10.45
N LEU A 83 -5.95 6.93 9.58
CA LEU A 83 -5.93 6.24 8.28
C LEU A 83 -5.61 7.17 7.08
N HIS A 84 -5.45 8.45 7.31
CA HIS A 84 -5.12 9.43 6.27
C HIS A 84 -4.04 10.39 6.77
N LYS A 85 -2.95 10.51 6.01
CA LYS A 85 -1.81 11.35 6.35
C LYS A 85 -1.42 12.21 5.15
N ILE A 86 -1.46 13.52 5.33
CA ILE A 86 -1.15 14.51 4.30
C ILE A 86 0.30 14.96 4.48
N PHE A 87 1.00 15.12 3.39
CA PHE A 87 2.33 15.71 3.31
C PHE A 87 2.45 16.59 2.04
N PRO A 88 3.44 17.48 1.94
CA PRO A 88 3.61 18.31 0.77
C PRO A 88 3.72 17.49 -0.51
N GLY A 89 2.81 17.70 -1.46
CA GLY A 89 2.78 17.02 -2.75
C GLY A 89 2.09 15.66 -2.77
N GLY A 90 1.53 15.18 -1.63
CA GLY A 90 0.86 13.89 -1.61
C GLY A 90 0.08 13.58 -0.33
N ALA A 91 -0.43 12.38 -0.26
CA ALA A 91 -1.09 11.84 0.91
C ALA A 91 -1.01 10.31 0.93
N ILE A 92 -1.08 9.73 2.12
CA ILE A 92 -1.26 8.30 2.33
C ILE A 92 -2.68 8.05 2.79
N SER A 93 -3.39 7.15 2.11
CA SER A 93 -4.66 6.58 2.57
C SER A 93 -4.45 5.11 2.87
N ILE A 94 -4.83 4.66 4.06
CA ILE A 94 -4.70 3.27 4.50
C ILE A 94 -6.09 2.70 4.69
N VAL A 95 -6.41 1.61 4.01
CA VAL A 95 -7.78 1.07 3.95
C VAL A 95 -7.80 -0.44 4.15
N GLY A 96 -8.92 -0.97 4.63
CA GLY A 96 -9.18 -2.39 4.59
C GLY A 96 -9.68 -2.84 3.21
N ALA A 97 -9.21 -3.99 2.74
CA ALA A 97 -9.61 -4.55 1.45
C ALA A 97 -11.11 -4.90 1.36
N ASN A 98 -11.79 -4.98 2.50
CA ASN A 98 -13.25 -5.19 2.58
C ASN A 98 -14.07 -3.89 2.50
N SER A 99 -13.42 -2.70 2.37
CA SER A 99 -14.09 -1.39 2.38
C SER A 99 -14.21 -0.79 0.97
N PRO A 100 -15.35 -0.88 0.29
CA PRO A 100 -15.55 -0.34 -1.05
C PRO A 100 -15.32 1.18 -1.10
N SER A 101 -15.87 1.92 -0.13
CA SER A 101 -15.76 3.38 -0.08
C SER A 101 -14.32 3.87 0.06
N GLY A 102 -13.47 3.15 0.78
CA GLY A 102 -12.04 3.46 0.90
C GLY A 102 -11.28 3.28 -0.42
N LEU A 103 -11.74 2.35 -1.26
CA LEU A 103 -11.14 2.04 -2.54
C LEU A 103 -11.63 2.96 -3.68
N ALA A 104 -12.70 3.74 -3.46
CA ALA A 104 -13.44 4.40 -4.54
C ALA A 104 -13.12 5.89 -4.77
N SER A 105 -12.42 6.60 -3.87
CA SER A 105 -12.62 8.04 -3.76
C SER A 105 -11.62 8.97 -4.45
N ARG A 106 -10.40 8.55 -4.82
CA ARG A 106 -9.37 9.49 -5.34
C ARG A 106 -8.43 8.83 -6.36
N PRO A 107 -7.87 9.60 -7.33
CA PRO A 107 -6.77 9.13 -8.16
C PRO A 107 -5.54 8.82 -7.30
N ILE A 108 -4.93 7.66 -7.51
CA ILE A 108 -3.79 7.16 -6.74
C ILE A 108 -2.66 6.80 -7.70
N ARG A 109 -1.45 7.28 -7.42
CA ARG A 109 -0.28 6.93 -8.21
C ARG A 109 0.41 5.66 -7.72
N VAL A 110 0.49 5.49 -6.40
CA VAL A 110 1.19 4.37 -5.77
C VAL A 110 0.19 3.52 -4.98
N VAL A 111 0.07 2.26 -5.35
CA VAL A 111 -0.80 1.27 -4.70
C VAL A 111 0.07 0.21 -4.05
N LEU A 112 -0.08 0.03 -2.74
CA LEU A 112 0.64 -0.94 -1.93
C LEU A 112 -0.36 -1.92 -1.33
N CYS A 113 -0.28 -3.18 -1.70
CA CYS A 113 -1.18 -4.24 -1.22
C CYS A 113 -0.40 -5.21 -0.34
N ASP A 114 -0.67 -5.19 0.96
CA ASP A 114 -0.03 -6.06 1.94
C ASP A 114 -0.91 -7.27 2.25
N GLU A 115 -0.29 -8.46 2.35
CA GLU A 115 -0.96 -9.73 2.66
C GLU A 115 -2.15 -10.05 1.73
N VAL A 116 -1.93 -9.96 0.41
CA VAL A 116 -3.00 -10.07 -0.61
C VAL A 116 -3.75 -11.40 -0.59
N ASP A 117 -3.12 -12.47 -0.13
CA ASP A 117 -3.77 -13.79 0.00
C ASP A 117 -4.84 -13.83 1.10
N ARG A 118 -4.84 -12.84 1.99
CA ARG A 118 -5.84 -12.69 3.06
C ARG A 118 -7.01 -11.77 2.68
N TYR A 119 -7.01 -11.24 1.46
CA TYR A 119 -8.09 -10.36 1.02
C TYR A 119 -9.38 -11.13 0.77
N PRO A 120 -10.54 -10.51 1.02
CA PRO A 120 -11.82 -11.10 0.62
C PRO A 120 -11.89 -11.23 -0.90
N ALA A 121 -12.71 -12.14 -1.39
CA ALA A 121 -12.97 -12.31 -2.82
C ALA A 121 -13.55 -11.03 -3.46
N SER A 122 -14.33 -10.28 -2.67
CA SER A 122 -14.96 -9.02 -3.10
C SER A 122 -14.94 -8.00 -1.97
N ALA A 123 -14.70 -6.74 -2.30
CA ALA A 123 -14.94 -5.60 -1.43
C ALA A 123 -16.44 -5.27 -1.44
N GLY A 124 -17.19 -5.87 -0.50
CA GLY A 124 -18.65 -5.80 -0.54
C GLY A 124 -19.21 -6.36 -1.84
N SER A 125 -20.02 -5.56 -2.55
CA SER A 125 -20.60 -5.90 -3.87
C SER A 125 -19.78 -5.37 -5.07
N GLU A 126 -18.65 -4.66 -4.85
CA GLU A 126 -17.96 -3.94 -5.92
C GLU A 126 -16.87 -4.76 -6.65
N GLY A 127 -16.56 -5.97 -6.17
CA GLY A 127 -15.62 -6.88 -6.81
C GLY A 127 -14.23 -6.91 -6.16
N ASP A 128 -13.26 -7.49 -6.86
CA ASP A 128 -11.93 -7.74 -6.32
C ASP A 128 -11.21 -6.44 -5.88
N PRO A 129 -10.76 -6.37 -4.60
CA PRO A 129 -10.11 -5.18 -4.04
C PRO A 129 -8.88 -4.72 -4.82
N ILE A 130 -8.07 -5.66 -5.33
CA ILE A 130 -6.85 -5.35 -6.08
C ILE A 130 -7.23 -4.69 -7.41
N GLN A 131 -8.25 -5.21 -8.10
CA GLN A 131 -8.69 -4.64 -9.37
C GLN A 131 -9.32 -3.25 -9.17
N LEU A 132 -10.06 -3.04 -8.08
CA LEU A 132 -10.59 -1.72 -7.72
C LEU A 132 -9.46 -0.72 -7.49
N ALA A 133 -8.43 -1.10 -6.74
CA ALA A 133 -7.26 -0.24 -6.51
C ALA A 133 -6.48 0.05 -7.80
N ARG A 134 -6.30 -0.94 -8.68
CA ARG A 134 -5.66 -0.76 -10.00
C ARG A 134 -6.38 0.28 -10.86
N LYS A 135 -7.71 0.26 -10.88
CA LYS A 135 -8.51 1.26 -11.62
C LYS A 135 -8.22 2.69 -11.15
N ARG A 136 -7.91 2.91 -9.86
CA ARG A 136 -7.56 4.23 -9.31
C ARG A 136 -6.21 4.75 -9.79
N SER A 137 -5.31 3.87 -10.19
CA SER A 137 -4.00 4.25 -10.71
C SER A 137 -3.96 4.41 -12.23
N ALA A 138 -5.04 4.12 -12.94
CA ALA A 138 -5.09 4.09 -14.40
C ALA A 138 -4.73 5.43 -15.07
N THR A 139 -5.01 6.56 -14.42
CA THR A 139 -4.71 7.91 -14.92
C THR A 139 -3.23 8.27 -14.86
N PHE A 140 -2.43 7.53 -14.10
CA PHE A 140 -0.99 7.78 -13.97
C PHE A 140 -0.18 6.86 -14.88
N TRP A 141 0.50 7.41 -15.87
CA TRP A 141 1.39 6.66 -16.75
C TRP A 141 2.59 6.05 -15.99
N ASN A 142 3.03 6.70 -14.92
CA ASN A 142 4.14 6.31 -14.04
C ASN A 142 3.66 5.67 -12.72
N ARG A 143 2.49 5.04 -12.74
CA ARG A 143 1.93 4.34 -11.58
C ARG A 143 2.85 3.24 -11.07
N LYS A 144 2.75 2.95 -9.79
CA LYS A 144 3.40 1.82 -9.13
C LYS A 144 2.37 1.01 -8.35
N ILE A 145 2.34 -0.28 -8.60
CA ILE A 145 1.49 -1.23 -7.88
C ILE A 145 2.42 -2.28 -7.29
N ILE A 146 2.40 -2.45 -5.98
CA ILE A 146 3.24 -3.42 -5.30
C ILE A 146 2.35 -4.36 -4.53
N LEU A 147 2.43 -5.64 -4.86
CA LEU A 147 1.72 -6.72 -4.20
C LEU A 147 2.69 -7.51 -3.36
N VAL A 148 2.40 -7.69 -2.08
CA VAL A 148 3.22 -8.53 -1.21
C VAL A 148 2.35 -9.52 -0.43
N SER A 149 2.79 -10.75 -0.32
CA SER A 149 2.16 -11.76 0.52
C SER A 149 3.06 -12.97 0.78
N THR A 150 2.72 -13.71 1.82
CA THR A 150 3.10 -15.11 1.95
C THR A 150 2.04 -15.93 1.21
N PRO A 151 2.43 -16.85 0.30
CA PRO A 151 1.48 -17.71 -0.38
C PRO A 151 0.76 -18.62 0.63
N THR A 152 -0.53 -18.84 0.42
CA THR A 152 -1.35 -19.70 1.27
C THR A 152 -1.47 -21.10 0.67
N ASN A 153 -2.60 -21.41 0.05
CA ASN A 153 -2.84 -22.71 -0.57
C ASN A 153 -2.47 -22.69 -2.04
N LYS A 154 -1.78 -23.71 -2.49
CA LYS A 154 -1.51 -23.92 -3.91
C LYS A 154 -2.83 -23.88 -4.69
N ASP A 155 -2.82 -23.30 -5.87
CA ASP A 155 -3.98 -23.13 -6.77
C ASP A 155 -5.07 -22.12 -6.29
N ALA A 156 -4.91 -21.54 -5.07
CA ALA A 156 -5.81 -20.51 -4.54
C ALA A 156 -5.08 -19.22 -4.12
N SER A 157 -3.75 -19.19 -4.23
CA SER A 157 -2.92 -18.07 -3.81
C SER A 157 -2.91 -16.97 -4.87
N ARG A 158 -3.41 -15.78 -4.50
CA ARG A 158 -3.41 -14.60 -5.37
C ARG A 158 -1.99 -14.08 -5.67
N ILE A 159 -1.09 -14.20 -4.68
CA ILE A 159 0.29 -13.75 -4.88
C ILE A 159 1.05 -14.71 -5.80
N GLU A 160 0.80 -16.03 -5.72
CA GLU A 160 1.36 -17.01 -6.62
C GLU A 160 0.89 -16.77 -8.06
N GLU A 161 -0.41 -16.59 -8.26
CA GLU A 161 -0.99 -16.26 -9.57
C GLU A 161 -0.38 -14.96 -10.14
N ALA A 162 -0.24 -13.92 -9.32
CA ALA A 162 0.36 -12.66 -9.74
C ALA A 162 1.86 -12.83 -10.10
N PHE A 163 2.59 -13.63 -9.32
CA PHE A 163 3.99 -13.92 -9.57
C PHE A 163 4.19 -14.71 -10.88
N GLU A 164 3.36 -15.72 -11.12
CA GLU A 164 3.42 -16.52 -12.34
C GLU A 164 3.08 -15.74 -13.62
N ARG A 165 2.28 -14.69 -13.50
CA ARG A 165 1.97 -13.77 -14.63
C ARG A 165 3.05 -12.71 -14.88
N SER A 166 4.06 -12.61 -14.01
CA SER A 166 5.11 -11.59 -14.15
C SER A 166 6.01 -11.88 -15.34
N ASP A 167 6.38 -10.85 -16.10
CA ASP A 167 7.28 -10.93 -17.25
C ASP A 167 8.69 -11.32 -16.84
N GLN A 168 9.13 -10.82 -15.67
CA GLN A 168 10.44 -11.11 -15.09
C GLN A 168 10.25 -11.77 -13.72
N ARG A 169 10.63 -13.03 -13.62
CA ARG A 169 10.62 -13.78 -12.36
C ARG A 169 12.05 -13.91 -11.84
N ARG A 170 12.28 -13.46 -10.62
CA ARG A 170 13.58 -13.56 -9.94
C ARG A 170 13.41 -14.27 -8.61
N TYR A 171 14.28 -15.24 -8.37
CA TYR A 171 14.32 -16.04 -7.15
C TYR A 171 15.59 -15.68 -6.37
N TYR A 172 15.46 -15.49 -5.05
CA TYR A 172 16.55 -15.14 -4.15
C TYR A 172 16.58 -16.06 -2.94
#